data_d7dc069fbc90962993a1ea1c917f1094
#
_entry.id   d7dc069fbc90962993a1ea1c917f1094
#
_cell.length_a   1.000
_cell.length_b   1.000
_cell.length_c   1.000
_cell.angle_alpha   90.00
_cell.angle_beta   90.00
_cell.angle_gamma   90.00
#
_symmetry.space_group_name_H-M   'P 1'
#
loop_
_entity.id
_entity.type
_entity.pdbx_description
1 polymer ?
#
loop_
_entity_poly.entity_id
_entity_poly.type
_entity_poly.pdbx_seq_one_letter_code
_entity_poly.pdbx_strand_id
1 'polypeptide(L)'
;MILGTRDIIEQIQRGNVPDGYKKTKAGILPADWDVHMLGECLSRVERPVEVKPNELYTQIGIRSHGKGIFYKEPVTGAALGNKSVFWIEPDCFIVNIVFAWEQAIGKTTQSEVGMIGSHRFPMYRPVNDRVDIDYLISYFLTKRGTDILEAASPGGAGRNKTLGQERFLKSKIVLPPIEEQKKIAAILTTQDRVIELKEKRLAEKQRQKKYLMQQLLTGKKRLPGFSGEWKANRLRNIATRHTKRNTIGNTNVLTISAQYGLINQAEFFNKAVASDDKSNYFLLEKGDFAYNKSYSNGYPFGAIKRLTRYEVGIVSPLYICFRIKEGSVSGEYLEQYFEAGLMSHEIQAFAQEGARNHGLLNIAIDDFFNSKILLPSLEEQTAIAEVLSAADREIELLRQDIEQEKQKKKALMQLLLTGIVRVKI
;
A
#
# COMPACT_ATOMS: atom_id res chain seq x y z
N MET A 1 32.89 26.12 15.62
CA MET A 1 32.48 24.70 15.89
C MET A 1 31.29 24.43 15.03
N ILE A 2 31.35 23.50 14.07
CA ILE A 2 30.20 23.17 13.24
C ILE A 2 29.25 22.38 14.13
N LEU A 3 28.08 22.95 14.43
CA LEU A 3 27.02 22.29 15.19
C LEU A 3 26.59 21.01 14.47
N GLY A 4 26.42 19.92 15.21
CA GLY A 4 25.86 18.69 14.67
C GLY A 4 24.39 18.88 14.31
N THR A 5 23.87 18.07 13.38
CA THR A 5 22.45 18.12 12.95
C THR A 5 21.48 18.07 14.16
N ARG A 6 21.83 17.31 15.19
CA ARG A 6 21.02 17.17 16.41
C ARG A 6 20.96 18.48 17.18
N ASP A 7 22.10 19.19 17.31
CA ASP A 7 22.16 20.46 18.01
C ASP A 7 21.37 21.55 17.30
N ILE A 8 21.41 21.56 15.95
CA ILE A 8 20.60 22.46 15.13
C ILE A 8 19.11 22.22 15.37
N ILE A 9 18.68 20.95 15.35
CA ILE A 9 17.28 20.58 15.62
C ILE A 9 16.85 21.06 17.00
N GLU A 10 17.65 20.79 18.04
CA GLU A 10 17.34 21.20 19.42
C GLU A 10 17.26 22.71 19.57
N GLN A 11 18.17 23.46 18.96
CA GLN A 11 18.14 24.92 18.99
C GLN A 11 16.86 25.46 18.30
N ILE A 12 16.53 24.96 17.11
CA ILE A 12 15.34 25.39 16.38
C ILE A 12 14.05 25.05 17.17
N GLN A 13 13.99 23.87 17.80
CA GLN A 13 12.84 23.49 18.63
C GLN A 13 12.66 24.38 19.86
N ARG A 14 13.78 24.88 20.45
CA ARG A 14 13.76 25.85 21.57
C ARG A 14 13.48 27.29 21.10
N GLY A 15 13.31 27.53 19.78
CA GLY A 15 13.10 28.86 19.21
C GLY A 15 14.36 29.71 19.06
N ASN A 16 15.56 29.14 19.32
CA ASN A 16 16.84 29.74 19.10
C ASN A 16 17.23 29.69 17.62
N VAL A 17 17.95 30.70 17.17
CA VAL A 17 18.45 30.79 15.79
C VAL A 17 19.92 30.29 15.78
N PRO A 18 20.16 29.11 15.13
CA PRO A 18 21.54 28.62 15.01
C PRO A 18 22.41 29.51 14.09
N ASP A 19 23.73 29.41 14.22
CA ASP A 19 24.66 30.06 13.29
C ASP A 19 24.38 29.62 11.83
N GLY A 20 24.33 30.58 10.90
CA GLY A 20 24.01 30.36 9.51
C GLY A 20 22.51 30.26 9.21
N TYR A 21 21.64 30.58 10.20
CA TYR A 21 20.18 30.62 10.03
C TYR A 21 19.65 32.05 10.31
N LYS A 22 18.44 32.32 9.82
CA LYS A 22 17.69 33.58 10.05
C LYS A 22 16.26 33.28 10.50
N LYS A 23 15.73 34.14 11.37
CA LYS A 23 14.32 34.07 11.77
C LYS A 23 13.46 34.83 10.76
N THR A 24 12.43 34.18 10.25
CA THR A 24 11.49 34.75 9.27
C THR A 24 10.05 34.51 9.70
N LYS A 25 9.08 35.11 9.00
CA LYS A 25 7.65 34.79 9.20
C LYS A 25 7.32 33.32 8.89
N ALA A 26 8.12 32.67 8.06
CA ALA A 26 7.99 31.25 7.72
C ALA A 26 8.71 30.31 8.72
N GLY A 27 9.33 30.85 9.75
CA GLY A 27 10.12 30.12 10.77
C GLY A 27 11.60 30.41 10.68
N ILE A 28 12.42 29.57 11.32
CA ILE A 28 13.88 29.64 11.29
C ILE A 28 14.33 28.89 10.03
N LEU A 29 15.07 29.57 9.16
CA LEU A 29 15.51 29.10 7.85
C LEU A 29 17.00 29.34 7.67
N PRO A 30 17.70 28.60 6.79
CA PRO A 30 19.06 28.92 6.39
C PRO A 30 19.17 30.38 5.89
N ALA A 31 20.28 31.04 6.18
CA ALA A 31 20.45 32.45 5.87
C ALA A 31 20.40 32.78 4.37
N ASP A 32 20.79 31.83 3.53
CA ASP A 32 20.82 31.91 2.07
C ASP A 32 19.53 31.40 1.37
N TRP A 33 18.52 30.96 2.14
CA TRP A 33 17.23 30.63 1.57
C TRP A 33 16.34 31.85 1.50
N ASP A 34 15.69 32.07 0.36
CA ASP A 34 14.90 33.26 0.12
C ASP A 34 13.42 32.95 -0.13
N VAL A 35 12.58 33.95 0.13
CA VAL A 35 11.13 33.87 -0.09
C VAL A 35 10.82 34.47 -1.45
N HIS A 36 10.20 33.68 -2.33
CA HIS A 36 9.78 34.08 -3.66
C HIS A 36 8.26 33.91 -3.82
N MET A 37 7.64 34.68 -4.72
CA MET A 37 6.32 34.35 -5.24
C MET A 37 6.45 33.27 -6.31
N LEU A 38 5.50 32.34 -6.37
CA LEU A 38 5.53 31.28 -7.39
C LEU A 38 5.50 31.85 -8.80
N GLY A 39 4.82 32.97 -9.03
CA GLY A 39 4.82 33.66 -10.33
C GLY A 39 6.14 34.30 -10.73
N GLU A 40 7.09 34.47 -9.81
CA GLU A 40 8.47 34.88 -10.13
C GLU A 40 9.33 33.69 -10.58
N CYS A 41 8.88 32.47 -10.28
CA CYS A 41 9.62 31.23 -10.53
C CYS A 41 9.00 30.41 -11.67
N LEU A 42 7.73 30.61 -11.97
CA LEU A 42 6.94 29.81 -12.90
C LEU A 42 6.18 30.69 -13.89
N SER A 43 6.23 30.35 -15.17
CA SER A 43 5.39 30.93 -16.21
C SER A 43 4.41 29.90 -16.76
N ARG A 44 3.18 30.32 -17.04
CA ARG A 44 2.16 29.46 -17.63
C ARG A 44 2.50 29.13 -19.08
N VAL A 45 2.30 27.87 -19.44
CA VAL A 45 2.47 27.37 -20.81
C VAL A 45 1.12 26.90 -21.32
N GLU A 46 0.72 27.40 -22.51
CA GLU A 46 -0.53 27.03 -23.16
C GLU A 46 -0.27 26.70 -24.64
N ARG A 47 -0.71 25.52 -25.06
CA ARG A 47 -0.66 25.10 -26.46
C ARG A 47 -2.00 24.48 -26.86
N PRO A 48 -2.99 25.33 -27.25
CA PRO A 48 -4.32 24.89 -27.64
C PRO A 48 -4.23 23.87 -28.77
N VAL A 49 -5.12 22.86 -28.75
CA VAL A 49 -5.25 21.85 -29.80
C VAL A 49 -6.44 22.21 -30.69
N GLU A 50 -6.23 22.28 -31.99
CA GLU A 50 -7.30 22.22 -32.95
C GLU A 50 -7.69 20.77 -33.17
N VAL A 51 -8.82 20.37 -32.55
CA VAL A 51 -9.26 18.98 -32.54
C VAL A 51 -9.86 18.59 -33.87
N LYS A 52 -9.29 17.58 -34.53
CA LYS A 52 -9.80 17.00 -35.78
C LYS A 52 -10.64 15.74 -35.45
N PRO A 53 -11.88 15.63 -35.95
CA PRO A 53 -12.82 14.58 -35.54
C PRO A 53 -12.29 13.16 -35.71
N ASN A 54 -11.52 12.91 -36.77
CA ASN A 54 -11.06 11.56 -37.13
C ASN A 54 -9.65 11.21 -36.61
N GLU A 55 -8.95 12.16 -35.97
CA GLU A 55 -7.63 11.89 -35.38
C GLU A 55 -7.77 11.29 -33.98
N LEU A 56 -6.82 10.43 -33.62
CA LEU A 56 -6.76 9.81 -32.29
C LEU A 56 -5.92 10.67 -31.33
N TYR A 57 -6.43 10.85 -30.13
CA TYR A 57 -5.79 11.63 -29.08
C TYR A 57 -5.66 10.81 -27.80
N THR A 58 -4.44 10.72 -27.27
CA THR A 58 -4.18 10.14 -25.95
C THR A 58 -4.29 11.25 -24.90
N GLN A 59 -5.22 11.12 -23.95
CA GLN A 59 -5.38 12.05 -22.87
C GLN A 59 -4.56 11.65 -21.66
N ILE A 60 -3.90 12.62 -21.03
CA ILE A 60 -3.30 12.40 -19.69
C ILE A 60 -4.34 12.60 -18.59
N GLY A 61 -4.04 12.03 -17.41
CA GLY A 61 -4.67 12.36 -16.14
C GLY A 61 -3.61 12.52 -15.07
N ILE A 62 -3.96 13.21 -13.95
CA ILE A 62 -3.04 13.44 -12.84
C ILE A 62 -3.66 12.83 -11.59
N ARG A 63 -2.92 11.91 -10.94
CA ARG A 63 -3.34 11.26 -9.70
C ARG A 63 -3.07 12.15 -8.50
N SER A 64 -3.97 12.11 -7.51
CA SER A 64 -3.77 12.76 -6.21
C SER A 64 -2.58 12.16 -5.44
N HIS A 65 -2.15 12.87 -4.39
CA HIS A 65 -1.06 12.48 -3.49
C HIS A 65 0.30 12.32 -4.18
N GLY A 66 0.60 13.17 -5.17
CA GLY A 66 1.87 13.18 -5.87
C GLY A 66 2.18 11.91 -6.68
N LYS A 67 1.16 11.10 -7.01
CA LYS A 67 1.34 9.86 -7.77
C LYS A 67 1.56 10.06 -9.26
N GLY A 68 1.74 11.31 -9.70
CA GLY A 68 2.13 11.66 -11.06
C GLY A 68 1.06 11.46 -12.11
N ILE A 69 1.51 11.41 -13.35
CA ILE A 69 0.69 11.35 -14.55
C ILE A 69 0.31 9.89 -14.87
N PHE A 70 -0.83 9.70 -15.50
CA PHE A 70 -1.26 8.43 -16.11
C PHE A 70 -1.90 8.69 -17.46
N TYR A 71 -1.95 7.69 -18.31
CA TYR A 71 -2.49 7.79 -19.66
C TYR A 71 -3.85 7.09 -19.75
N LYS A 72 -4.75 7.69 -20.52
CA LYS A 72 -6.04 7.10 -20.86
C LYS A 72 -5.97 6.43 -22.22
N GLU A 73 -6.88 5.53 -22.49
CA GLU A 73 -7.02 4.97 -23.82
C GLU A 73 -7.26 6.05 -24.86
N PRO A 74 -6.63 5.94 -26.07
CA PRO A 74 -6.84 6.89 -27.16
C PRO A 74 -8.30 6.99 -27.55
N VAL A 75 -8.75 8.22 -27.83
CA VAL A 75 -10.12 8.48 -28.28
C VAL A 75 -10.08 9.34 -29.56
N THR A 76 -11.10 9.23 -30.41
CA THR A 76 -11.23 10.12 -31.58
C THR A 76 -11.54 11.55 -31.17
N GLY A 77 -11.15 12.51 -31.99
CA GLY A 77 -11.49 13.91 -31.75
C GLY A 77 -13.00 14.14 -31.64
N ALA A 78 -13.82 13.44 -32.40
CA ALA A 78 -15.26 13.45 -32.29
C ALA A 78 -15.74 13.05 -30.87
N ALA A 79 -15.10 12.08 -30.22
CA ALA A 79 -15.42 11.63 -28.88
C ALA A 79 -14.99 12.62 -27.79
N LEU A 80 -14.06 13.53 -28.07
CA LEU A 80 -13.68 14.62 -27.16
C LEU A 80 -14.78 15.67 -27.03
N GLY A 81 -15.64 15.82 -28.05
CA GLY A 81 -16.68 16.85 -28.07
C GLY A 81 -16.10 18.27 -28.01
N ASN A 82 -16.83 19.20 -27.38
CA ASN A 82 -16.43 20.62 -27.28
C ASN A 82 -15.45 20.90 -26.10
N LYS A 83 -14.63 19.93 -25.70
CA LYS A 83 -13.68 20.13 -24.59
C LYS A 83 -12.48 20.93 -25.07
N SER A 84 -12.12 21.98 -24.34
CA SER A 84 -10.84 22.66 -24.53
C SER A 84 -9.71 21.76 -24.04
N VAL A 85 -8.82 21.38 -24.96
CA VAL A 85 -7.66 20.55 -24.69
C VAL A 85 -6.38 21.22 -25.19
N PHE A 86 -5.25 20.84 -24.59
CA PHE A 86 -3.96 21.45 -24.81
C PHE A 86 -2.91 20.36 -25.04
N TRP A 87 -1.98 20.60 -25.97
CA TRP A 87 -0.80 19.76 -26.14
C TRP A 87 0.07 19.81 -24.89
N ILE A 88 0.60 18.67 -24.49
CA ILE A 88 1.50 18.59 -23.34
C ILE A 88 2.90 19.00 -23.77
N GLU A 89 3.47 19.96 -23.06
CA GLU A 89 4.85 20.39 -23.20
C GLU A 89 5.72 19.68 -22.15
N PRO A 90 6.94 19.24 -22.50
CA PRO A 90 7.85 18.60 -21.56
C PRO A 90 8.41 19.62 -20.56
N ASP A 91 9.01 19.09 -19.49
CA ASP A 91 9.68 19.85 -18.44
C ASP A 91 8.84 20.96 -17.84
N CYS A 92 7.56 20.67 -17.59
CA CYS A 92 6.62 21.56 -16.91
C CYS A 92 6.12 20.96 -15.61
N PHE A 93 5.93 21.80 -14.59
CA PHE A 93 5.07 21.49 -13.47
C PHE A 93 3.63 21.52 -13.94
N ILE A 94 2.88 20.44 -13.68
CA ILE A 94 1.49 20.33 -14.08
C ILE A 94 0.62 20.03 -12.85
N VAL A 95 -0.57 20.62 -12.79
CA VAL A 95 -1.49 20.47 -11.65
C VAL A 95 -2.92 20.27 -12.13
N ASN A 96 -3.66 19.35 -11.51
CA ASN A 96 -5.10 19.26 -11.69
C ASN A 96 -5.78 20.24 -10.73
N ILE A 97 -6.33 21.33 -11.26
CA ILE A 97 -6.90 22.41 -10.44
C ILE A 97 -8.06 21.96 -9.56
N VAL A 98 -8.79 20.90 -9.93
CA VAL A 98 -9.94 20.38 -9.16
C VAL A 98 -9.48 19.56 -7.95
N PHE A 99 -8.29 18.96 -8.01
CA PHE A 99 -7.73 18.11 -6.97
C PHE A 99 -6.33 18.58 -6.52
N ALA A 100 -5.99 19.84 -6.74
CA ALA A 100 -4.71 20.41 -6.29
C ALA A 100 -4.55 20.31 -4.77
N TRP A 101 -5.60 20.54 -4.01
CA TRP A 101 -5.64 20.41 -2.56
C TRP A 101 -5.41 18.95 -2.07
N GLU A 102 -5.61 17.96 -2.93
CA GLU A 102 -5.21 16.55 -2.73
C GLU A 102 -3.83 16.26 -3.35
N GLN A 103 -3.05 17.29 -3.69
CA GLN A 103 -1.73 17.13 -4.31
C GLN A 103 -1.76 16.37 -5.64
N ALA A 104 -2.78 16.64 -6.48
CA ALA A 104 -2.80 16.13 -7.86
C ALA A 104 -1.87 16.97 -8.73
N ILE A 105 -0.58 16.73 -8.60
CA ILE A 105 0.53 17.43 -9.24
C ILE A 105 1.48 16.45 -9.92
N GLY A 106 2.28 16.93 -10.86
CA GLY A 106 3.29 16.13 -11.56
C GLY A 106 4.27 16.97 -12.35
N LYS A 107 5.23 16.29 -12.97
CA LYS A 107 6.16 16.81 -13.96
C LYS A 107 5.87 16.15 -15.29
N THR A 108 5.77 16.94 -16.33
CA THR A 108 5.69 16.45 -17.71
C THR A 108 7.09 16.14 -18.23
N THR A 109 7.21 15.13 -19.08
CA THR A 109 8.45 14.67 -19.67
C THR A 109 8.31 14.53 -21.18
N GLN A 110 9.34 14.08 -21.87
CA GLN A 110 9.26 13.75 -23.30
C GLN A 110 8.24 12.63 -23.60
N SER A 111 7.90 11.81 -22.61
CA SER A 111 6.93 10.72 -22.78
C SER A 111 5.51 11.21 -23.06
N GLU A 112 5.16 12.41 -22.62
CA GLU A 112 3.84 13.00 -22.78
C GLU A 112 3.73 13.91 -24.02
N VAL A 113 4.82 14.14 -24.75
CA VAL A 113 4.81 14.94 -26.01
C VAL A 113 3.91 14.25 -27.03
N GLY A 114 3.01 14.99 -27.64
CA GLY A 114 1.98 14.46 -28.55
C GLY A 114 0.71 13.96 -27.86
N MET A 115 0.66 13.97 -26.52
CA MET A 115 -0.56 13.75 -25.75
C MET A 115 -1.24 15.07 -25.42
N ILE A 116 -2.50 14.98 -25.00
CA ILE A 116 -3.31 16.14 -24.67
C ILE A 116 -3.78 16.13 -23.21
N GLY A 117 -3.89 17.34 -22.63
CA GLY A 117 -4.46 17.58 -21.32
C GLY A 117 -5.71 18.45 -21.39
N SER A 118 -6.59 18.29 -20.41
CA SER A 118 -7.76 19.18 -20.23
C SER A 118 -7.31 20.58 -19.80
N HIS A 119 -8.12 21.63 -20.08
CA HIS A 119 -7.96 22.96 -19.52
C HIS A 119 -7.84 22.99 -17.97
N ARG A 120 -8.22 21.89 -17.32
CA ARG A 120 -8.08 21.71 -15.86
C ARG A 120 -6.68 21.30 -15.43
N PHE A 121 -5.76 21.13 -16.37
CA PHE A 121 -4.38 20.72 -16.13
C PHE A 121 -3.40 21.80 -16.65
N PRO A 122 -3.39 23.02 -16.05
CA PRO A 122 -2.44 24.04 -16.44
C PRO A 122 -1.01 23.56 -16.21
N MET A 123 -0.14 23.93 -17.15
CA MET A 123 1.28 23.66 -17.13
C MET A 123 2.06 24.93 -16.81
N TYR A 124 3.13 24.80 -16.07
CA TYR A 124 4.00 25.90 -15.69
C TYR A 124 5.46 25.49 -15.92
N ARG A 125 6.21 26.33 -16.62
CA ARG A 125 7.63 26.16 -16.87
C ARG A 125 8.45 27.01 -15.90
N PRO A 126 9.60 26.52 -15.39
CA PRO A 126 10.53 27.33 -14.60
C PRO A 126 11.01 28.55 -15.38
N VAL A 127 11.16 29.68 -14.66
CA VAL A 127 11.67 30.94 -15.23
C VAL A 127 13.02 31.24 -14.58
N ASN A 128 14.01 31.59 -15.42
CA ASN A 128 15.34 32.04 -14.98
C ASN A 128 16.05 31.06 -14.03
N ASP A 129 15.85 29.76 -14.19
CA ASP A 129 16.45 28.70 -13.36
C ASP A 129 16.27 28.91 -11.84
N ARG A 130 15.17 29.56 -11.43
CA ARG A 130 14.90 29.84 -10.01
C ARG A 130 14.36 28.64 -9.25
N VAL A 131 13.71 27.72 -9.96
CA VAL A 131 13.09 26.53 -9.32
C VAL A 131 13.35 25.27 -10.13
N ASP A 132 13.72 24.20 -9.43
CA ASP A 132 13.74 22.84 -9.94
C ASP A 132 12.35 22.20 -9.75
N ILE A 133 11.82 21.56 -10.81
CA ILE A 133 10.45 20.99 -10.77
C ILE A 133 10.35 19.80 -9.80
N ASP A 134 11.35 18.93 -9.75
CA ASP A 134 11.35 17.75 -8.89
C ASP A 134 11.46 18.16 -7.42
N TYR A 135 12.23 19.24 -7.13
CA TYR A 135 12.22 19.90 -5.81
C TYR A 135 10.83 20.46 -5.49
N LEU A 136 10.22 21.19 -6.42
CA LEU A 136 8.92 21.82 -6.26
C LEU A 136 7.82 20.79 -5.96
N ILE A 137 7.81 19.68 -6.69
CA ILE A 137 6.88 18.57 -6.43
C ILE A 137 7.08 18.04 -5.02
N SER A 138 8.34 17.75 -4.65
CA SER A 138 8.67 17.27 -3.30
C SER A 138 8.24 18.25 -2.21
N TYR A 139 8.40 19.54 -2.45
CA TYR A 139 7.94 20.60 -1.54
C TYR A 139 6.42 20.60 -1.39
N PHE A 140 5.66 20.49 -2.48
CA PHE A 140 4.19 20.46 -2.42
C PHE A 140 3.63 19.19 -1.76
N LEU A 141 4.42 18.14 -1.61
CA LEU A 141 4.05 16.95 -0.84
C LEU A 141 4.29 17.12 0.67
N THR A 142 4.92 18.21 1.12
CA THR A 142 5.02 18.54 2.55
C THR A 142 3.74 19.20 3.06
N LYS A 143 3.58 19.25 4.39
CA LYS A 143 2.46 19.97 5.02
C LYS A 143 2.39 21.44 4.56
N ARG A 144 3.54 22.14 4.52
CA ARG A 144 3.61 23.55 4.05
C ARG A 144 3.16 23.68 2.60
N GLY A 145 3.61 22.81 1.73
CA GLY A 145 3.23 22.81 0.31
C GLY A 145 1.74 22.53 0.14
N THR A 146 1.21 21.56 0.90
CA THR A 146 -0.22 21.25 0.91
C THR A 146 -1.05 22.46 1.37
N ASP A 147 -0.63 23.15 2.42
CA ASP A 147 -1.31 24.34 2.94
C ASP A 147 -1.36 25.47 1.87
N ILE A 148 -0.30 25.61 1.05
CA ILE A 148 -0.29 26.56 -0.07
C ILE A 148 -1.32 26.16 -1.13
N LEU A 149 -1.33 24.89 -1.55
CA LEU A 149 -2.30 24.41 -2.54
C LEU A 149 -3.74 24.53 -2.03
N GLU A 150 -3.96 24.26 -0.75
CA GLU A 150 -5.27 24.37 -0.12
C GLU A 150 -5.72 25.84 -0.02
N ALA A 151 -4.86 26.76 0.42
CA ALA A 151 -5.14 28.19 0.50
C ALA A 151 -5.41 28.80 -0.89
N ALA A 152 -4.75 28.31 -1.92
CA ALA A 152 -4.99 28.71 -3.30
C ALA A 152 -6.24 28.07 -3.92
N SER A 153 -6.87 27.10 -3.24
CA SER A 153 -8.06 26.36 -3.71
C SER A 153 -9.31 26.74 -2.90
N PRO A 154 -9.86 27.95 -3.09
CA PRO A 154 -11.07 28.36 -2.37
C PRO A 154 -12.27 27.53 -2.81
N GLY A 155 -13.19 27.28 -1.88
CA GLY A 155 -14.45 26.56 -2.12
C GLY A 155 -15.10 26.15 -0.80
N GLY A 156 -16.35 25.73 -0.88
CA GLY A 156 -17.12 25.22 0.27
C GLY A 156 -16.65 23.85 0.74
N ALA A 157 -17.32 23.30 1.75
CA ALA A 157 -17.03 21.95 2.26
C ALA A 157 -17.17 20.90 1.15
N GLY A 158 -16.29 19.89 1.15
CA GLY A 158 -16.30 18.77 0.20
C GLY A 158 -15.51 19.03 -1.09
N ARG A 159 -15.90 18.35 -2.19
CA ARG A 159 -15.19 18.30 -3.48
C ARG A 159 -15.28 19.55 -4.36
N ASN A 160 -15.85 20.64 -3.88
CA ASN A 160 -16.07 21.87 -4.66
C ASN A 160 -14.92 22.89 -4.54
N LYS A 161 -13.72 22.43 -4.21
CA LYS A 161 -12.51 23.26 -4.18
C LYS A 161 -11.86 23.29 -5.56
N THR A 162 -11.47 24.47 -6.03
CA THR A 162 -10.75 24.61 -7.31
C THR A 162 -9.58 25.59 -7.14
N LEU A 163 -8.40 25.19 -7.57
CA LEU A 163 -7.20 26.03 -7.52
C LEU A 163 -7.40 27.27 -8.38
N GLY A 164 -7.35 28.45 -7.75
CA GLY A 164 -7.27 29.73 -8.42
C GLY A 164 -5.84 29.98 -8.90
N GLN A 165 -5.61 29.95 -10.21
CA GLN A 165 -4.28 30.03 -10.80
C GLN A 165 -3.53 31.32 -10.41
N GLU A 166 -4.21 32.46 -10.36
CA GLU A 166 -3.60 33.71 -9.91
C GLU A 166 -3.23 33.66 -8.41
N ARG A 167 -4.10 33.07 -7.58
CA ARG A 167 -3.79 32.90 -6.15
C ARG A 167 -2.59 31.98 -5.95
N PHE A 168 -2.51 30.91 -6.72
CA PHE A 168 -1.37 29.99 -6.73
C PHE A 168 -0.07 30.73 -7.08
N LEU A 169 -0.06 31.52 -8.17
CA LEU A 169 1.11 32.29 -8.57
C LEU A 169 1.49 33.42 -7.60
N LYS A 170 0.54 33.97 -6.85
CA LYS A 170 0.78 34.95 -5.76
C LYS A 170 1.22 34.30 -4.45
N SER A 171 1.16 32.99 -4.33
CA SER A 171 1.60 32.27 -3.13
C SER A 171 3.11 32.36 -2.96
N LYS A 172 3.53 32.45 -1.68
CA LYS A 172 4.95 32.54 -1.32
C LYS A 172 5.51 31.16 -1.03
N ILE A 173 6.69 30.92 -1.56
CA ILE A 173 7.47 29.70 -1.33
C ILE A 173 8.88 30.07 -0.85
N VAL A 174 9.46 29.26 0.02
CA VAL A 174 10.86 29.38 0.44
C VAL A 174 11.70 28.46 -0.42
N LEU A 175 12.70 29.01 -1.07
CA LEU A 175 13.58 28.25 -1.96
C LEU A 175 15.05 28.33 -1.52
N PRO A 176 15.79 27.20 -1.52
CA PRO A 176 17.24 27.21 -1.45
C PRO A 176 17.84 27.69 -2.79
N PRO A 177 19.15 27.92 -2.84
CA PRO A 177 19.88 28.09 -4.11
C PRO A 177 19.58 26.92 -5.06
N ILE A 178 19.52 27.19 -6.38
CA ILE A 178 19.09 26.21 -7.39
C ILE A 178 19.92 24.91 -7.36
N GLU A 179 21.22 24.99 -7.10
CA GLU A 179 22.08 23.81 -7.03
C GLU A 179 21.76 22.94 -5.82
N GLU A 180 21.33 23.53 -4.70
CA GLU A 180 20.84 22.79 -3.54
C GLU A 180 19.48 22.14 -3.84
N GLN A 181 18.55 22.85 -4.52
CA GLN A 181 17.29 22.28 -4.96
C GLN A 181 17.51 21.02 -5.81
N LYS A 182 18.36 21.07 -6.82
CA LYS A 182 18.70 19.93 -7.68
C LYS A 182 19.25 18.75 -6.88
N LYS A 183 20.15 18.99 -5.93
CA LYS A 183 20.72 17.93 -5.08
C LYS A 183 19.67 17.32 -4.14
N ILE A 184 18.85 18.14 -3.52
CA ILE A 184 17.74 17.67 -2.68
C ILE A 184 16.77 16.82 -3.51
N ALA A 185 16.37 17.31 -4.69
CA ALA A 185 15.52 16.60 -5.62
C ALA A 185 16.12 15.24 -6.02
N ALA A 186 17.40 15.20 -6.38
CA ALA A 186 18.11 13.97 -6.74
C ALA A 186 18.12 12.94 -5.61
N ILE A 187 18.34 13.37 -4.35
CA ILE A 187 18.30 12.50 -3.17
C ILE A 187 16.89 11.90 -2.99
N LEU A 188 15.86 12.73 -3.07
CA LEU A 188 14.47 12.28 -2.86
C LEU A 188 13.98 11.40 -4.00
N THR A 189 14.32 11.74 -5.27
CA THR A 189 14.00 10.91 -6.44
C THR A 189 14.72 9.56 -6.40
N THR A 190 15.98 9.54 -5.94
CA THR A 190 16.72 8.28 -5.73
C THR A 190 16.03 7.42 -4.70
N GLN A 191 15.57 8.01 -3.59
CA GLN A 191 14.84 7.30 -2.56
C GLN A 191 13.50 6.74 -3.08
N ASP A 192 12.78 7.50 -3.93
CA ASP A 192 11.57 7.02 -4.59
C ASP A 192 11.84 5.83 -5.49
N ARG A 193 12.94 5.88 -6.25
CA ARG A 193 13.35 4.78 -7.11
C ARG A 193 13.68 3.50 -6.32
N VAL A 194 14.33 3.64 -5.16
CA VAL A 194 14.60 2.50 -4.25
C VAL A 194 13.28 1.86 -3.79
N ILE A 195 12.31 2.67 -3.34
CA ILE A 195 11.01 2.17 -2.92
C ILE A 195 10.28 1.45 -4.06
N GLU A 196 10.23 2.06 -5.25
CA GLU A 196 9.58 1.49 -6.44
C GLU A 196 10.20 0.12 -6.82
N LEU A 197 11.54 0.03 -6.83
CA LEU A 197 12.23 -1.22 -7.17
C LEU A 197 11.95 -2.32 -6.15
N LYS A 198 11.91 -1.98 -4.86
CA LYS A 198 11.56 -2.92 -3.80
C LYS A 198 10.09 -3.38 -3.89
N GLU A 199 9.16 -2.47 -4.23
CA GLU A 199 7.75 -2.82 -4.47
C GLU A 199 7.57 -3.75 -5.67
N LYS A 200 8.30 -3.51 -6.76
CA LYS A 200 8.34 -4.41 -7.93
C LYS A 200 8.87 -5.79 -7.55
N ARG A 201 9.96 -5.84 -6.77
CA ARG A 201 10.54 -7.10 -6.28
C ARG A 201 9.55 -7.85 -5.38
N LEU A 202 8.84 -7.13 -4.50
CA LEU A 202 7.79 -7.74 -3.65
C LEU A 202 6.70 -8.40 -4.49
N ALA A 203 6.18 -7.68 -5.49
CA ALA A 203 5.15 -8.21 -6.40
C ALA A 203 5.63 -9.44 -7.19
N GLU A 204 6.91 -9.48 -7.57
CA GLU A 204 7.51 -10.63 -8.24
C GLU A 204 7.63 -11.83 -7.29
N LYS A 205 8.11 -11.63 -6.06
CA LYS A 205 8.21 -12.69 -5.05
C LYS A 205 6.85 -13.29 -4.69
N GLN A 206 5.81 -12.46 -4.61
CA GLN A 206 4.43 -12.93 -4.41
C GLN A 206 3.96 -13.80 -5.58
N ARG A 207 4.24 -13.41 -6.83
CA ARG A 207 3.93 -14.24 -8.02
C ARG A 207 4.71 -15.55 -8.01
N GLN A 208 6.00 -15.52 -7.67
CA GLN A 208 6.82 -16.73 -7.55
C GLN A 208 6.26 -17.68 -6.49
N LYS A 209 5.92 -17.17 -5.29
CA LYS A 209 5.28 -17.98 -4.24
C LYS A 209 3.99 -18.62 -4.75
N LYS A 210 3.11 -17.84 -5.36
CA LYS A 210 1.83 -18.35 -5.92
C LYS A 210 2.07 -19.48 -6.93
N TYR A 211 3.04 -19.32 -7.81
CA TYR A 211 3.44 -20.37 -8.75
C TYR A 211 3.94 -21.63 -8.03
N LEU A 212 4.86 -21.48 -7.05
CA LEU A 212 5.37 -22.61 -6.26
C LEU A 212 4.24 -23.35 -5.54
N MET A 213 3.29 -22.64 -4.92
CA MET A 213 2.13 -23.24 -4.29
C MET A 213 1.32 -24.09 -5.28
N GLN A 214 1.04 -23.55 -6.48
CA GLN A 214 0.33 -24.30 -7.52
C GLN A 214 1.08 -25.53 -8.03
N GLN A 215 2.40 -25.52 -8.05
CA GLN A 215 3.20 -26.65 -8.51
C GLN A 215 3.40 -27.70 -7.43
N LEU A 216 3.82 -27.27 -6.24
CA LEU A 216 4.24 -28.17 -5.16
C LEU A 216 3.07 -28.77 -4.39
N LEU A 217 2.04 -27.96 -4.07
CA LEU A 217 0.89 -28.45 -3.28
C LEU A 217 -0.13 -29.26 -4.08
N THR A 218 0.03 -29.32 -5.40
CA THR A 218 -0.80 -30.17 -6.27
C THR A 218 -0.04 -31.39 -6.83
N GLY A 219 1.24 -31.54 -6.50
CA GLY A 219 2.10 -32.61 -7.02
C GLY A 219 2.45 -32.48 -8.50
N LYS A 220 2.07 -31.37 -9.20
CA LYS A 220 2.45 -31.11 -10.59
C LYS A 220 3.95 -31.04 -10.79
N LYS A 221 4.66 -30.56 -9.80
CA LYS A 221 6.11 -30.58 -9.71
C LYS A 221 6.51 -31.14 -8.35
N ARG A 222 7.43 -32.09 -8.33
CA ARG A 222 7.93 -32.71 -7.11
C ARG A 222 9.29 -32.13 -6.74
N LEU A 223 9.57 -32.05 -5.46
CA LEU A 223 10.92 -31.72 -5.00
C LEU A 223 11.90 -32.86 -5.32
N PRO A 224 13.18 -32.57 -5.56
CA PRO A 224 14.19 -33.62 -5.80
C PRO A 224 14.21 -34.63 -4.65
N GLY A 225 14.30 -35.91 -5.00
CA GLY A 225 14.34 -37.05 -4.03
C GLY A 225 12.96 -37.58 -3.64
N PHE A 226 11.84 -36.96 -4.09
CA PHE A 226 10.50 -37.46 -3.80
C PHE A 226 9.80 -37.98 -5.06
N SER A 227 9.37 -39.22 -5.04
CA SER A 227 8.70 -39.89 -6.16
C SER A 227 7.50 -40.76 -5.73
N GLY A 228 7.24 -40.91 -4.43
CA GLY A 228 6.15 -41.71 -3.89
C GLY A 228 4.76 -41.19 -4.33
N GLU A 229 3.81 -42.09 -4.38
CA GLU A 229 2.42 -41.75 -4.76
C GLU A 229 1.73 -40.94 -3.64
N TRP A 230 0.98 -39.89 -4.02
CA TRP A 230 0.18 -39.12 -3.09
C TRP A 230 -1.13 -39.84 -2.77
N LYS A 231 -1.50 -39.87 -1.48
CA LYS A 231 -2.68 -40.58 -1.00
C LYS A 231 -3.81 -39.64 -0.70
N ALA A 232 -5.03 -39.96 -1.20
CA ALA A 232 -6.24 -39.25 -0.84
C ALA A 232 -6.63 -39.59 0.60
N ASN A 233 -6.70 -38.56 1.45
CA ASN A 233 -7.18 -38.64 2.82
C ASN A 233 -8.42 -37.78 3.03
N ARG A 234 -9.24 -38.15 3.99
CA ARG A 234 -10.32 -37.27 4.47
C ARG A 234 -9.83 -36.43 5.64
N LEU A 235 -10.29 -35.19 5.76
CA LEU A 235 -9.89 -34.32 6.85
C LEU A 235 -10.13 -34.98 8.23
N ARG A 236 -11.24 -35.72 8.42
CA ARG A 236 -11.55 -36.47 9.66
C ARG A 236 -10.48 -37.50 10.05
N ASN A 237 -9.72 -38.01 9.09
CA ASN A 237 -8.67 -38.99 9.36
C ASN A 237 -7.42 -38.35 9.96
N ILE A 238 -7.14 -37.09 9.61
CA ILE A 238 -5.94 -36.35 9.98
C ILE A 238 -6.18 -35.23 11.00
N ALA A 239 -7.44 -34.88 11.27
CA ALA A 239 -7.81 -33.85 12.22
C ALA A 239 -9.06 -34.24 13.02
N THR A 240 -9.17 -33.67 14.20
CA THR A 240 -10.32 -33.80 15.08
C THR A 240 -10.96 -32.43 15.31
N ARG A 241 -12.30 -32.40 15.36
CA ARG A 241 -13.04 -31.20 15.76
C ARG A 241 -12.63 -30.77 17.16
N HIS A 242 -12.38 -29.48 17.35
CA HIS A 242 -12.02 -28.90 18.63
C HIS A 242 -13.10 -27.94 19.09
N THR A 243 -13.72 -28.23 20.25
CA THR A 243 -14.85 -27.43 20.80
C THR A 243 -14.69 -27.12 22.28
N LYS A 244 -13.43 -27.19 22.79
CA LYS A 244 -13.13 -26.84 24.17
C LYS A 244 -13.57 -25.40 24.47
N ARG A 245 -14.38 -25.23 25.49
CA ARG A 245 -14.87 -23.92 25.90
C ARG A 245 -13.81 -23.13 26.67
N ASN A 246 -13.96 -21.82 26.69
CA ASN A 246 -13.13 -20.91 27.47
C ASN A 246 -13.42 -21.01 28.98
N THR A 247 -13.01 -22.10 29.60
CA THR A 247 -13.18 -22.34 31.04
C THR A 247 -12.10 -21.68 31.89
N ILE A 248 -11.03 -21.17 31.26
CA ILE A 248 -9.89 -20.54 31.95
C ILE A 248 -10.00 -19.01 32.00
N GLY A 249 -11.08 -18.43 31.50
CA GLY A 249 -11.28 -16.97 31.49
C GLY A 249 -10.33 -16.23 30.55
N ASN A 250 -9.85 -16.86 29.47
CA ASN A 250 -8.97 -16.19 28.49
C ASN A 250 -9.71 -15.03 27.84
N THR A 251 -9.02 -13.88 27.72
CA THR A 251 -9.58 -12.63 27.16
C THR A 251 -9.05 -12.30 25.77
N ASN A 252 -8.08 -13.07 25.25
CA ASN A 252 -7.51 -12.87 23.93
C ASN A 252 -8.46 -13.34 22.82
N VAL A 253 -9.42 -12.50 22.48
CA VAL A 253 -10.39 -12.77 21.40
C VAL A 253 -9.72 -12.60 20.05
N LEU A 254 -9.72 -13.67 19.27
CA LEU A 254 -9.13 -13.71 17.93
C LEU A 254 -10.19 -13.59 16.84
N THR A 255 -9.80 -12.96 15.75
CA THR A 255 -10.53 -12.96 14.48
C THR A 255 -9.61 -13.46 13.35
N ILE A 256 -10.20 -13.96 12.26
CA ILE A 256 -9.45 -14.33 11.08
C ILE A 256 -9.32 -13.12 10.17
N SER A 257 -8.07 -12.68 10.00
CA SER A 257 -7.67 -11.75 8.94
C SER A 257 -7.11 -12.54 7.75
N ALA A 258 -7.51 -12.18 6.54
CA ALA A 258 -6.95 -12.76 5.32
C ALA A 258 -5.42 -12.61 5.26
N GLN A 259 -4.91 -11.47 5.70
CA GLN A 259 -3.50 -11.10 5.60
C GLN A 259 -2.67 -11.54 6.82
N TYR A 260 -3.25 -11.46 8.03
CA TYR A 260 -2.49 -11.62 9.29
C TYR A 260 -2.82 -12.92 10.03
N GLY A 261 -3.67 -13.79 9.46
CA GLY A 261 -4.08 -15.02 10.11
C GLY A 261 -5.02 -14.79 11.30
N LEU A 262 -4.87 -15.58 12.35
CA LEU A 262 -5.57 -15.39 13.61
C LEU A 262 -4.91 -14.27 14.42
N ILE A 263 -5.59 -13.14 14.55
CA ILE A 263 -5.09 -11.91 15.17
C ILE A 263 -6.06 -11.42 16.25
N ASN A 264 -5.54 -10.74 17.28
CA ASN A 264 -6.37 -10.15 18.32
C ASN A 264 -7.39 -9.16 17.72
N GLN A 265 -8.65 -9.31 18.10
CA GLN A 265 -9.75 -8.54 17.53
C GLN A 265 -9.64 -7.03 17.83
N ALA A 266 -9.17 -6.66 19.03
CA ALA A 266 -9.01 -5.26 19.41
C ALA A 266 -7.86 -4.59 18.63
N GLU A 267 -6.77 -5.32 18.34
CA GLU A 267 -5.68 -4.84 17.49
C GLU A 267 -6.12 -4.61 16.04
N PHE A 268 -7.06 -5.44 15.56
CA PHE A 268 -7.51 -5.39 14.17
C PHE A 268 -8.58 -4.33 13.91
N PHE A 269 -9.57 -4.18 14.82
CA PHE A 269 -10.73 -3.31 14.61
C PHE A 269 -10.67 -1.99 15.37
N ASN A 270 -9.68 -1.76 16.23
CA ASN A 270 -9.66 -0.65 17.20
C ASN A 270 -10.95 -0.54 18.04
N LYS A 271 -11.72 -1.65 18.16
CA LYS A 271 -12.98 -1.76 18.89
C LYS A 271 -13.11 -3.17 19.47
N ALA A 272 -13.69 -3.27 20.65
CA ALA A 272 -14.18 -4.54 21.19
C ALA A 272 -15.51 -4.88 20.48
N VAL A 273 -15.53 -5.94 19.67
CA VAL A 273 -16.72 -6.42 18.94
C VAL A 273 -17.30 -7.68 19.61
N ALA A 274 -16.50 -8.34 20.47
CA ALA A 274 -16.91 -9.54 21.19
C ALA A 274 -17.93 -9.20 22.28
N SER A 275 -18.85 -10.16 22.58
CA SER A 275 -19.75 -10.05 23.73
C SER A 275 -18.96 -10.00 25.05
N ASP A 276 -19.56 -9.44 26.10
CA ASP A 276 -18.96 -9.39 27.45
C ASP A 276 -18.73 -10.78 27.99
N ASP A 277 -19.70 -11.70 27.83
CA ASP A 277 -19.56 -13.11 28.18
C ASP A 277 -18.82 -13.89 27.07
N LYS A 278 -17.62 -14.35 27.40
CA LYS A 278 -16.73 -15.13 26.53
C LYS A 278 -16.63 -16.60 26.92
N SER A 279 -17.43 -17.07 27.89
CA SER A 279 -17.43 -18.46 28.38
C SER A 279 -17.76 -19.47 27.27
N ASN A 280 -18.63 -19.06 26.34
CA ASN A 280 -19.06 -19.87 25.21
C ASN A 280 -18.10 -19.91 24.02
N TYR A 281 -17.04 -19.07 24.04
CA TYR A 281 -16.03 -19.07 22.98
C TYR A 281 -15.21 -20.37 23.01
N PHE A 282 -14.68 -20.77 21.84
CA PHE A 282 -13.77 -21.91 21.76
C PHE A 282 -12.35 -21.47 22.09
N LEU A 283 -11.71 -22.23 22.99
CA LEU A 283 -10.32 -22.02 23.39
C LEU A 283 -9.41 -22.75 22.40
N LEU A 284 -8.53 -22.01 21.74
CA LEU A 284 -7.51 -22.53 20.83
C LEU A 284 -6.13 -22.45 21.47
N GLU A 285 -5.31 -23.45 21.21
CA GLU A 285 -3.91 -23.49 21.54
C GLU A 285 -3.08 -23.37 20.25
N LYS A 286 -1.82 -22.96 20.39
CA LYS A 286 -0.92 -22.82 19.25
C LYS A 286 -0.85 -24.11 18.43
N GLY A 287 -1.03 -23.99 17.12
CA GLY A 287 -1.13 -25.11 16.20
C GLY A 287 -2.55 -25.49 15.81
N ASP A 288 -3.57 -25.08 16.59
CA ASP A 288 -4.96 -25.31 16.23
C ASP A 288 -5.40 -24.48 15.03
N PHE A 289 -6.38 -24.98 14.31
CA PHE A 289 -6.96 -24.33 13.15
C PHE A 289 -8.36 -23.82 13.43
N ALA A 290 -8.71 -22.68 12.82
CA ALA A 290 -10.06 -22.16 12.79
C ALA A 290 -10.48 -21.82 11.36
N TYR A 291 -11.70 -22.20 11.00
CA TYR A 291 -12.33 -21.89 9.72
C TYR A 291 -13.47 -20.90 9.94
N ASN A 292 -13.34 -19.72 9.35
CA ASN A 292 -14.42 -18.74 9.27
C ASN A 292 -15.17 -18.95 7.95
N LYS A 293 -16.45 -19.31 8.03
CA LYS A 293 -17.32 -19.58 6.89
C LYS A 293 -17.80 -18.33 6.15
N SER A 294 -17.38 -17.13 6.56
CA SER A 294 -17.78 -15.89 5.92
C SER A 294 -16.92 -15.59 4.70
N TYR A 295 -17.56 -15.07 3.65
CA TYR A 295 -16.85 -14.51 2.52
C TYR A 295 -15.87 -13.41 2.97
N SER A 296 -14.67 -13.43 2.43
CA SER A 296 -13.74 -12.31 2.52
C SER A 296 -12.94 -12.18 1.22
N ASN A 297 -12.39 -10.98 1.00
CA ASN A 297 -11.63 -10.71 -0.23
C ASN A 297 -10.47 -11.70 -0.39
N GLY A 298 -10.44 -12.40 -1.51
CA GLY A 298 -9.48 -13.48 -1.79
C GLY A 298 -9.87 -14.86 -1.27
N TYR A 299 -10.95 -14.98 -0.46
CA TYR A 299 -11.43 -16.24 0.12
C TYR A 299 -12.95 -16.38 -0.10
N PRO A 300 -13.37 -16.75 -1.30
CA PRO A 300 -14.80 -16.82 -1.65
C PRO A 300 -15.58 -17.88 -0.87
N PHE A 301 -14.91 -18.91 -0.37
CA PHE A 301 -15.49 -19.99 0.43
C PHE A 301 -15.05 -19.93 1.90
N GLY A 302 -14.71 -18.72 2.41
CA GLY A 302 -14.20 -18.53 3.76
C GLY A 302 -12.72 -18.85 3.91
N ALA A 303 -12.15 -18.54 5.08
CA ALA A 303 -10.72 -18.67 5.33
C ALA A 303 -10.44 -19.65 6.48
N ILE A 304 -9.48 -20.55 6.25
CA ILE A 304 -8.95 -21.47 7.27
C ILE A 304 -7.57 -20.96 7.67
N LYS A 305 -7.35 -20.72 8.96
CA LYS A 305 -6.08 -20.20 9.47
C LYS A 305 -5.63 -20.99 10.70
N ARG A 306 -4.32 -21.16 10.85
CA ARG A 306 -3.66 -21.79 11.98
C ARG A 306 -3.31 -20.76 13.03
N LEU A 307 -3.45 -21.08 14.30
CA LEU A 307 -2.98 -20.25 15.40
C LEU A 307 -1.46 -20.42 15.55
N THR A 308 -0.71 -19.41 15.12
CA THR A 308 0.77 -19.41 15.15
C THR A 308 1.32 -18.25 16.00
N ARG A 309 0.57 -17.15 16.13
CA ARG A 309 1.03 -15.89 16.71
C ARG A 309 0.93 -15.84 18.25
N TYR A 310 -0.05 -16.55 18.81
CA TYR A 310 -0.30 -16.58 20.25
C TYR A 310 -0.26 -18.01 20.75
N GLU A 311 0.18 -18.21 21.99
CA GLU A 311 0.15 -19.53 22.63
C GLU A 311 -1.27 -20.03 22.87
N VAL A 312 -2.16 -19.09 23.25
CA VAL A 312 -3.58 -19.39 23.53
C VAL A 312 -4.45 -18.20 23.09
N GLY A 313 -5.63 -18.49 22.55
CA GLY A 313 -6.63 -17.50 22.22
C GLY A 313 -8.03 -18.09 22.14
N ILE A 314 -9.02 -17.24 22.01
CA ILE A 314 -10.43 -17.66 21.92
C ILE A 314 -11.07 -17.13 20.64
N VAL A 315 -11.94 -17.96 20.04
CA VAL A 315 -12.69 -17.59 18.83
C VAL A 315 -14.18 -17.81 19.00
N SER A 316 -14.99 -17.11 18.20
CA SER A 316 -16.43 -17.29 18.17
C SER A 316 -16.81 -18.76 17.90
N PRO A 317 -17.87 -19.29 18.56
CA PRO A 317 -18.39 -20.65 18.27
C PRO A 317 -18.99 -20.80 16.86
N LEU A 318 -19.11 -19.72 16.10
CA LEU A 318 -19.48 -19.75 14.67
C LEU A 318 -18.38 -20.34 13.80
N TYR A 319 -17.14 -20.37 14.27
CA TYR A 319 -16.02 -20.97 13.55
C TYR A 319 -16.00 -22.49 13.72
N ILE A 320 -15.55 -23.20 12.69
CA ILE A 320 -15.21 -24.62 12.79
C ILE A 320 -13.76 -24.72 13.20
N CYS A 321 -13.53 -25.14 14.44
CA CYS A 321 -12.18 -25.30 14.97
C CYS A 321 -11.77 -26.76 14.96
N PHE A 322 -10.49 -27.03 14.69
CA PHE A 322 -9.95 -28.37 14.65
C PHE A 322 -8.46 -28.43 14.99
N ARG A 323 -8.03 -29.58 15.46
CA ARG A 323 -6.65 -29.90 15.82
C ARG A 323 -6.18 -31.06 14.97
N ILE A 324 -4.95 -30.98 14.49
CA ILE A 324 -4.31 -32.07 13.76
C ILE A 324 -4.01 -33.24 14.70
N LYS A 325 -4.23 -34.46 14.24
CA LYS A 325 -3.80 -35.66 14.93
C LYS A 325 -2.29 -35.81 14.82
N GLU A 326 -1.64 -36.10 15.92
CA GLU A 326 -0.18 -36.25 15.97
C GLU A 326 0.33 -37.26 14.94
N GLY A 327 1.41 -36.92 14.26
CA GLY A 327 2.07 -37.78 13.25
C GLY A 327 1.27 -38.01 11.96
N SER A 328 0.06 -37.40 11.80
CA SER A 328 -0.80 -37.67 10.63
C SER A 328 -0.49 -36.77 9.44
N VAL A 329 -0.13 -35.52 9.69
CA VAL A 329 0.15 -34.49 8.67
C VAL A 329 0.95 -33.34 9.28
N SER A 330 1.78 -32.66 8.46
CA SER A 330 2.44 -31.42 8.88
C SER A 330 1.46 -30.26 8.97
N GLY A 331 1.46 -29.56 10.11
CA GLY A 331 0.63 -28.36 10.32
C GLY A 331 1.01 -27.23 9.38
N GLU A 332 2.30 -27.04 9.14
CA GLU A 332 2.84 -26.05 8.23
C GLU A 332 2.42 -26.33 6.77
N TYR A 333 2.41 -27.61 6.37
CA TYR A 333 1.94 -28.01 5.04
C TYR A 333 0.46 -27.71 4.86
N LEU A 334 -0.39 -28.10 5.83
CA LEU A 334 -1.82 -27.82 5.78
C LEU A 334 -2.12 -26.32 5.78
N GLU A 335 -1.38 -25.52 6.50
CA GLU A 335 -1.50 -24.07 6.48
C GLU A 335 -1.29 -23.53 5.06
N GLN A 336 -0.22 -23.94 4.37
CA GLN A 336 0.04 -23.58 2.97
C GLN A 336 -1.01 -24.15 2.01
N TYR A 337 -1.51 -25.35 2.26
CA TYR A 337 -2.57 -25.99 1.47
C TYR A 337 -3.87 -25.18 1.51
N PHE A 338 -4.29 -24.74 2.69
CA PHE A 338 -5.47 -23.90 2.85
C PHE A 338 -5.27 -22.49 2.31
N GLU A 339 -4.09 -21.93 2.48
CA GLU A 339 -3.72 -20.62 1.92
C GLU A 339 -3.73 -20.62 0.38
N ALA A 340 -3.36 -21.71 -0.25
CA ALA A 340 -3.46 -21.91 -1.69
C ALA A 340 -4.90 -22.00 -2.20
N GLY A 341 -5.90 -22.08 -1.31
CA GLY A 341 -7.30 -22.24 -1.66
C GLY A 341 -7.65 -23.64 -2.21
N LEU A 342 -6.80 -24.64 -2.02
CA LEU A 342 -7.02 -25.99 -2.57
C LEU A 342 -8.22 -26.71 -1.94
N MET A 343 -8.61 -26.31 -0.72
CA MET A 343 -9.83 -26.79 -0.07
C MET A 343 -11.11 -26.16 -0.67
N SER A 344 -10.99 -25.06 -1.39
CA SER A 344 -12.15 -24.30 -1.87
C SER A 344 -13.03 -25.12 -2.82
N HIS A 345 -12.44 -25.96 -3.66
CA HIS A 345 -13.19 -26.84 -4.57
C HIS A 345 -14.06 -27.86 -3.84
N GLU A 346 -13.50 -28.48 -2.79
CA GLU A 346 -14.25 -29.42 -1.94
C GLU A 346 -15.38 -28.69 -1.20
N ILE A 347 -15.09 -27.51 -0.63
CA ILE A 347 -16.09 -26.72 0.09
C ILE A 347 -17.21 -26.26 -0.86
N GLN A 348 -16.89 -25.84 -2.09
CA GLN A 348 -17.87 -25.41 -3.10
C GLN A 348 -18.89 -26.50 -3.40
N ALA A 349 -18.50 -27.77 -3.38
CA ALA A 349 -19.37 -28.90 -3.73
C ALA A 349 -20.53 -29.07 -2.75
N PHE A 350 -20.40 -28.62 -1.49
CA PHE A 350 -21.43 -28.79 -0.45
C PHE A 350 -21.86 -27.48 0.22
N ALA A 351 -21.18 -26.35 -0.08
CA ALA A 351 -21.55 -25.07 0.49
C ALA A 351 -22.86 -24.58 -0.13
N GLN A 352 -23.84 -24.24 0.74
CA GLN A 352 -25.06 -23.58 0.33
C GLN A 352 -25.04 -22.13 0.85
N GLU A 353 -25.51 -21.18 0.03
CA GLU A 353 -25.73 -19.83 0.52
C GLU A 353 -26.85 -19.84 1.57
N GLY A 354 -26.55 -19.32 2.75
CA GLY A 354 -27.55 -19.17 3.80
C GLY A 354 -28.67 -18.22 3.36
N ALA A 355 -29.91 -18.51 3.69
CA ALA A 355 -31.10 -17.73 3.34
C ALA A 355 -31.10 -16.27 3.89
N ARG A 356 -30.13 -15.88 4.66
CA ARG A 356 -29.88 -14.52 5.14
C ARG A 356 -28.62 -13.99 4.46
N ASN A 357 -28.80 -13.07 3.53
CA ASN A 357 -27.81 -12.39 2.68
C ASN A 357 -26.68 -11.66 3.44
N HIS A 358 -25.85 -12.38 4.19
CA HIS A 358 -24.70 -11.78 4.90
C HIS A 358 -23.37 -12.49 4.60
N GLY A 359 -23.26 -13.22 3.49
CA GLY A 359 -22.00 -13.87 3.07
C GLY A 359 -21.53 -14.99 4.00
N LEU A 360 -22.37 -15.51 4.89
CA LEU A 360 -22.07 -16.66 5.76
C LEU A 360 -22.54 -17.94 5.05
N LEU A 361 -21.60 -18.82 4.72
CA LEU A 361 -21.90 -20.11 4.13
C LEU A 361 -22.53 -21.07 5.16
N ASN A 362 -23.59 -21.77 4.75
CA ASN A 362 -24.13 -22.88 5.50
C ASN A 362 -23.34 -24.16 5.15
N ILE A 363 -22.54 -24.63 6.09
CA ILE A 363 -21.65 -25.78 5.90
C ILE A 363 -21.88 -26.75 7.05
N ALA A 364 -22.31 -27.97 6.69
CA ALA A 364 -22.43 -29.04 7.66
C ALA A 364 -21.04 -29.50 8.11
N ILE A 365 -20.89 -29.73 9.41
CA ILE A 365 -19.60 -30.07 10.01
C ILE A 365 -19.08 -31.41 9.45
N ASP A 366 -19.98 -32.37 9.27
CA ASP A 366 -19.63 -33.68 8.70
C ASP A 366 -19.12 -33.58 7.27
N ASP A 367 -19.71 -32.75 6.42
CA ASP A 367 -19.26 -32.50 5.07
C ASP A 367 -17.87 -31.88 5.05
N PHE A 368 -17.65 -30.87 5.91
CA PHE A 368 -16.32 -30.25 6.05
C PHE A 368 -15.26 -31.28 6.43
N PHE A 369 -15.51 -32.14 7.42
CA PHE A 369 -14.55 -33.16 7.82
C PHE A 369 -14.45 -34.36 6.85
N ASN A 370 -15.40 -34.52 5.94
CA ASN A 370 -15.38 -35.50 4.84
C ASN A 370 -14.58 -35.03 3.64
N SER A 371 -14.24 -33.74 3.54
CA SER A 371 -13.48 -33.18 2.43
C SER A 371 -12.19 -33.95 2.19
N LYS A 372 -11.87 -34.17 0.91
CA LYS A 372 -10.70 -34.91 0.48
C LYS A 372 -9.49 -34.00 0.37
N ILE A 373 -8.35 -34.49 0.86
CA ILE A 373 -7.05 -33.82 0.76
C ILE A 373 -6.06 -34.85 0.20
N LEU A 374 -5.37 -34.49 -0.87
CA LEU A 374 -4.33 -35.32 -1.45
C LEU A 374 -3.01 -34.99 -0.77
N LEU A 375 -2.39 -35.98 -0.13
CA LEU A 375 -1.20 -35.81 0.71
C LEU A 375 -0.02 -36.64 0.22
N PRO A 376 1.20 -36.05 0.11
CA PRO A 376 2.45 -36.77 -0.02
C PRO A 376 2.87 -37.44 1.30
N SER A 377 4.06 -38.07 1.30
CA SER A 377 4.68 -38.52 2.55
C SER A 377 4.95 -37.37 3.52
N LEU A 378 5.06 -37.64 4.82
CA LEU A 378 5.26 -36.60 5.83
C LEU A 378 6.57 -35.82 5.61
N GLU A 379 7.62 -36.54 5.15
CA GLU A 379 8.91 -35.93 4.82
C GLU A 379 8.76 -34.92 3.65
N GLU A 380 8.01 -35.28 2.61
CA GLU A 380 7.77 -34.39 1.48
C GLU A 380 6.86 -33.19 1.88
N GLN A 381 5.85 -33.44 2.72
CA GLN A 381 5.03 -32.34 3.28
C GLN A 381 5.91 -31.32 4.00
N THR A 382 6.83 -31.80 4.84
CA THR A 382 7.76 -30.93 5.58
C THR A 382 8.67 -30.15 4.63
N ALA A 383 9.25 -30.82 3.64
CA ALA A 383 10.12 -30.16 2.66
C ALA A 383 9.37 -29.10 1.83
N ILE A 384 8.13 -29.38 1.40
CA ILE A 384 7.30 -28.42 0.68
C ILE A 384 6.97 -27.23 1.59
N ALA A 385 6.58 -27.47 2.84
CA ALA A 385 6.26 -26.43 3.81
C ALA A 385 7.47 -25.53 4.08
N GLU A 386 8.67 -26.07 4.20
CA GLU A 386 9.91 -25.31 4.39
C GLU A 386 10.18 -24.35 3.24
N VAL A 387 10.04 -24.82 1.97
CA VAL A 387 10.22 -23.99 0.77
C VAL A 387 9.22 -22.83 0.75
N LEU A 388 7.94 -23.12 1.00
CA LEU A 388 6.88 -22.10 0.96
C LEU A 388 7.00 -21.12 2.13
N SER A 389 7.33 -21.59 3.33
CA SER A 389 7.55 -20.76 4.51
C SER A 389 8.80 -19.88 4.38
N ALA A 390 9.84 -20.35 3.67
CA ALA A 390 10.99 -19.52 3.33
C ALA A 390 10.58 -18.35 2.41
N ALA A 391 9.73 -18.62 1.41
CA ALA A 391 9.19 -17.59 0.53
C ALA A 391 8.32 -16.59 1.31
N ASP A 392 7.53 -17.03 2.30
CA ASP A 392 6.75 -16.14 3.18
C ASP A 392 7.65 -15.23 4.00
N ARG A 393 8.70 -15.77 4.59
CA ARG A 393 9.67 -14.96 5.35
C ARG A 393 10.33 -13.90 4.47
N GLU A 394 10.73 -14.25 3.23
CA GLU A 394 11.32 -13.27 2.30
C GLU A 394 10.32 -12.17 1.94
N ILE A 395 9.05 -12.50 1.68
CA ILE A 395 7.99 -11.55 1.38
C ILE A 395 7.75 -10.60 2.56
N GLU A 396 7.71 -11.13 3.78
CA GLU A 396 7.48 -10.32 4.98
C GLU A 396 8.66 -9.37 5.27
N LEU A 397 9.89 -9.85 5.14
CA LEU A 397 11.09 -9.01 5.26
C LEU A 397 11.12 -7.88 4.22
N LEU A 398 10.71 -8.16 2.98
CA LEU A 398 10.59 -7.13 1.94
C LEU A 398 9.53 -6.09 2.26
N ARG A 399 8.39 -6.47 2.85
CA ARG A 399 7.35 -5.53 3.29
C ARG A 399 7.87 -4.59 4.38
N GLN A 400 8.55 -5.15 5.38
CA GLN A 400 9.14 -4.36 6.48
C GLN A 400 10.23 -3.41 5.96
N ASP A 401 11.07 -3.87 5.06
CA ASP A 401 12.10 -3.07 4.43
C ASP A 401 11.51 -1.91 3.59
N ILE A 402 10.44 -2.15 2.82
CA ILE A 402 9.71 -1.10 2.09
C ILE A 402 9.15 -0.05 3.05
N GLU A 403 8.57 -0.47 4.16
CA GLU A 403 8.03 0.47 5.16
C GLU A 403 9.15 1.31 5.78
N GLN A 404 10.29 0.72 6.11
CA GLN A 404 11.46 1.45 6.60
C GLN A 404 11.97 2.48 5.58
N GLU A 405 12.02 2.12 4.28
CA GLU A 405 12.42 3.08 3.24
C GLU A 405 11.42 4.23 3.07
N LYS A 406 10.11 3.97 3.24
CA LYS A 406 9.08 5.02 3.25
C LYS A 406 9.24 5.96 4.45
N GLN A 407 9.51 5.44 5.64
CA GLN A 407 9.79 6.23 6.83
C GLN A 407 11.07 7.06 6.68
N LYS A 408 12.13 6.47 6.12
CA LYS A 408 13.37 7.16 5.77
C LYS A 408 13.13 8.31 4.79
N LYS A 409 12.34 8.08 3.73
CA LYS A 409 11.96 9.16 2.78
C LYS A 409 11.24 10.30 3.51
N LYS A 410 10.27 9.98 4.38
CA LYS A 410 9.54 10.99 5.14
C LYS A 410 10.48 11.83 6.02
N ALA A 411 11.44 11.20 6.70
CA ALA A 411 12.43 11.89 7.49
C ALA A 411 13.37 12.78 6.64
N LEU A 412 13.84 12.26 5.48
CA LEU A 412 14.65 13.04 4.54
C LEU A 412 13.90 14.27 4.04
N MET A 413 12.64 14.13 3.63
CA MET A 413 11.79 15.26 3.23
C MET A 413 11.69 16.30 4.35
N GLN A 414 11.45 15.87 5.57
CA GLN A 414 11.34 16.78 6.71
C GLN A 414 12.65 17.54 6.98
N LEU A 415 13.80 16.89 6.88
CA LEU A 415 15.10 17.49 7.18
C LEU A 415 15.58 18.39 6.03
N LEU A 416 15.48 17.93 4.80
CA LEU A 416 16.04 18.62 3.63
C LEU A 416 15.15 19.78 3.15
N LEU A 417 13.83 19.58 3.07
CA LEU A 417 12.89 20.61 2.57
C LEU A 417 12.58 21.70 3.59
N THR A 418 13.08 21.57 4.82
CA THR A 418 13.01 22.62 5.84
C THR A 418 14.35 23.34 6.06
N GLY A 419 15.42 22.85 5.41
CA GLY A 419 16.77 23.39 5.57
C GLY A 419 17.45 23.03 6.90
N ILE A 420 16.85 22.15 7.72
CA ILE A 420 17.47 21.66 8.98
C ILE A 420 18.78 20.93 8.66
N VAL A 421 18.78 20.15 7.60
CA VAL A 421 19.99 19.52 7.06
C VAL A 421 20.28 20.13 5.70
N ARG A 422 21.51 20.60 5.53
CA ARG A 422 22.00 21.18 4.27
C ARG A 422 22.72 20.14 3.43
N VAL A 423 22.56 20.26 2.15
CA VAL A 423 23.32 19.43 1.18
C VAL A 423 24.59 20.19 0.80
N LYS A 424 25.77 19.55 0.89
CA LYS A 424 27.02 20.17 0.41
C LYS A 424 26.91 20.37 -1.11
N ILE A 425 27.10 21.62 -1.53
CA ILE A 425 27.14 22.02 -2.94
C ILE A 425 28.55 21.80 -3.47
#